data_ee0d5f055598ccb4e7a90db00bf4aa6e
#
_entry.id   ee0d5f055598ccb4e7a90db00bf4aa6e
#
_cell.length_a   1.000
_cell.length_b   1.000
_cell.length_c   1.000
_cell.angle_alpha   90.00
_cell.angle_beta   90.00
_cell.angle_gamma   90.00
#
_symmetry.space_group_name_H-M   'P 1'
#
loop_
_entity.id
_entity.type
_entity.pdbx_description
1 polymer ?
#
loop_
_entity_poly.entity_id
_entity_poly.type
_entity_poly.pdbx_seq_one_letter_code
_entity_poly.pdbx_strand_id
1 'polypeptide(L)'
;MQNNKTFYKRCSTREQAVDFAEKSQGTIQEDGCTVAFDASYSISKALFNVKSDKYRVYIRIRLANGNPLTYIVAAKRSKDAYDMAKNRVKEGRF
;
A
#
# COMPACT_ATOMS: atom_id res chain seq x y z
N MET A 1 -6.06 0.09 18.37
CA MET A 1 -7.08 0.38 17.34
C MET A 1 -6.45 0.29 15.97
N GLN A 2 -7.02 -0.52 15.08
CA GLN A 2 -6.48 -0.66 13.72
C GLN A 2 -7.06 0.44 12.84
N ASN A 3 -6.20 0.97 11.97
CA ASN A 3 -6.61 1.95 10.97
C ASN A 3 -7.14 1.22 9.74
N ASN A 4 -8.42 1.36 9.45
CA ASN A 4 -9.03 0.79 8.27
C ASN A 4 -9.32 1.87 7.25
N LYS A 5 -9.12 1.54 5.99
CA LYS A 5 -9.31 2.47 4.89
C LYS A 5 -9.61 1.70 3.60
N THR A 6 -10.28 2.35 2.67
CA THR A 6 -10.47 1.84 1.32
C THR A 6 -9.27 2.22 0.47
N PHE A 7 -8.67 1.21 -0.15
CA PHE A 7 -7.53 1.36 -1.05
C PHE A 7 -7.91 0.93 -2.45
N TYR A 8 -7.14 1.40 -3.42
CA TYR A 8 -7.30 1.05 -4.83
C TYR A 8 -5.97 0.54 -5.35
N LYS A 9 -5.98 -0.67 -5.90
CA LYS A 9 -4.80 -1.24 -6.53
C LYS A 9 -5.07 -1.47 -8.00
N ARG A 10 -4.26 -0.86 -8.85
CA ARG A 10 -4.32 -1.08 -10.29
C ARG A 10 -3.45 -2.28 -10.66
N CYS A 11 -4.05 -3.23 -11.34
CA CYS A 11 -3.35 -4.43 -11.83
C CYS A 11 -3.05 -4.28 -13.32
N SER A 12 -2.06 -5.02 -13.81
CA SER A 12 -1.67 -4.95 -15.22
C SER A 12 -2.67 -5.64 -16.13
N THR A 13 -3.35 -6.69 -15.63
CA THR A 13 -4.31 -7.46 -16.41
C THR A 13 -5.56 -7.69 -15.59
N ARG A 14 -6.65 -8.04 -16.28
CA ARG A 14 -7.89 -8.40 -15.60
C ARG A 14 -7.73 -9.66 -14.76
N GLU A 15 -6.94 -10.64 -15.22
CA GLU A 15 -6.69 -11.85 -14.46
C GLU A 15 -6.03 -11.56 -13.13
N GLN A 16 -5.05 -10.65 -13.12
CA GLN A 16 -4.42 -10.21 -11.88
C GLN A 16 -5.42 -9.49 -10.97
N ALA A 17 -6.32 -8.69 -11.55
CA ALA A 17 -7.34 -8.00 -10.78
C ALA A 17 -8.31 -8.99 -10.13
N VAL A 18 -8.73 -10.02 -10.84
CA VAL A 18 -9.61 -11.07 -10.31
C VAL A 18 -8.92 -11.79 -9.15
N ASP A 19 -7.66 -12.19 -9.33
CA ASP A 19 -6.88 -12.85 -8.28
C ASP A 19 -6.75 -11.95 -7.04
N PHE A 20 -6.41 -10.69 -7.25
CA PHE A 20 -6.28 -9.75 -6.15
C PHE A 20 -7.60 -9.47 -5.44
N ALA A 21 -8.70 -9.38 -6.20
CA ALA A 21 -10.03 -9.16 -5.63
C ALA A 21 -10.42 -10.33 -4.71
N GLU A 22 -10.06 -11.56 -5.05
CA GLU A 22 -10.31 -12.70 -4.18
C GLU A 22 -9.49 -12.60 -2.88
N LYS A 23 -8.21 -12.29 -2.98
CA LYS A 23 -7.32 -12.19 -1.82
C LYS A 23 -7.69 -11.05 -0.88
N SER A 24 -8.17 -9.96 -1.42
CA SER A 24 -8.51 -8.76 -0.65
C SER A 24 -9.99 -8.63 -0.32
N GLN A 25 -10.83 -9.51 -0.87
CA GLN A 25 -12.30 -9.39 -0.83
C GLN A 25 -12.75 -8.03 -1.38
N GLY A 26 -12.04 -7.58 -2.41
CA GLY A 26 -12.30 -6.30 -3.05
C GLY A 26 -13.25 -6.40 -4.23
N THR A 27 -13.54 -5.26 -4.83
CA THR A 27 -14.44 -5.12 -5.96
C THR A 27 -13.69 -4.58 -7.16
N ILE A 28 -13.79 -5.28 -8.30
CA ILE A 28 -13.19 -4.82 -9.54
C ILE A 28 -13.97 -3.62 -10.06
N GLN A 29 -13.28 -2.54 -10.38
CA GLN A 29 -13.87 -1.31 -10.86
C GLN A 29 -14.20 -1.39 -12.35
N GLU A 30 -14.81 -0.34 -12.90
CA GLU A 30 -15.30 -0.31 -14.28
C GLU A 30 -14.19 -0.55 -15.32
N ASP A 31 -12.95 -0.13 -15.02
CA ASP A 31 -11.84 -0.34 -15.94
C ASP A 31 -11.42 -1.80 -16.07
N GLY A 32 -11.96 -2.69 -15.21
CA GLY A 32 -11.63 -4.11 -15.22
C GLY A 32 -10.28 -4.47 -14.64
N CYS A 33 -9.47 -3.50 -14.23
CA CYS A 33 -8.10 -3.71 -13.77
C CYS A 33 -7.81 -3.11 -12.39
N THR A 34 -8.65 -2.22 -11.89
CA THR A 34 -8.49 -1.61 -10.58
C THR A 34 -9.38 -2.32 -9.57
N VAL A 35 -8.83 -2.66 -8.42
CA VAL A 35 -9.58 -3.31 -7.33
C VAL A 35 -9.68 -2.33 -6.17
N ALA A 36 -10.91 -2.06 -5.73
CA ALA A 36 -11.16 -1.31 -4.50
C ALA A 36 -11.33 -2.31 -3.36
N PHE A 37 -10.63 -2.11 -2.27
CA PHE A 37 -10.68 -3.02 -1.12
C PHE A 37 -10.47 -2.27 0.17
N ASP A 38 -11.09 -2.78 1.24
CA ASP A 38 -10.91 -2.24 2.57
C ASP A 38 -9.84 -3.04 3.31
N ALA A 39 -8.95 -2.33 3.98
CA ALA A 39 -7.86 -2.98 4.70
C ALA A 39 -7.37 -2.12 5.86
N SER A 40 -6.79 -2.78 6.84
CA SER A 40 -6.02 -2.09 7.88
C SER A 40 -4.62 -1.83 7.36
N TYR A 41 -3.98 -0.80 7.90
CA TYR A 41 -2.63 -0.44 7.48
C TYR A 41 -1.80 0.05 8.66
N SER A 42 -0.48 0.04 8.47
CA SER A 42 0.46 0.65 9.39
C SER A 42 1.58 1.32 8.61
N ILE A 43 2.14 2.37 9.20
CA ILE A 43 3.29 3.09 8.64
C ILE A 43 4.43 2.97 9.65
N SER A 44 5.59 2.50 9.21
CA SER A 44 6.73 2.32 10.08
C SER A 44 7.42 3.66 10.38
N LYS A 45 8.35 3.63 11.33
CA LYS A 45 9.31 4.71 11.51
C LYS A 45 10.21 4.79 10.26
N ALA A 46 10.77 5.97 10.04
CA ALA A 46 11.79 6.13 9.00
C ALA A 46 13.08 5.44 9.46
N LEU A 47 13.58 4.51 8.64
CA LEU A 47 14.78 3.73 8.93
C LEU A 47 15.85 4.09 7.90
N PHE A 48 17.06 4.41 8.39
CA PHE A 48 18.17 4.74 7.50
C PHE A 48 18.71 3.49 6.84
N ASN A 49 18.88 3.53 5.52
CA ASN A 49 19.47 2.45 4.76
C ASN A 49 20.85 2.89 4.26
N VAL A 50 21.90 2.26 4.79
CA VAL A 50 23.28 2.64 4.51
C VAL A 50 23.63 2.46 3.03
N LYS A 51 23.15 1.40 2.40
CA LYS A 51 23.48 1.11 1.01
C LYS A 51 22.94 2.16 0.04
N SER A 52 21.72 2.62 0.26
CA SER A 52 21.09 3.62 -0.60
C SER A 52 21.30 5.05 -0.13
N ASP A 53 21.86 5.23 1.06
CA ASP A 53 22.03 6.54 1.71
C ASP A 53 20.71 7.32 1.80
N LYS A 54 19.62 6.59 2.08
CA LYS A 54 18.28 7.15 2.19
C LYS A 54 17.54 6.56 3.36
N TYR A 55 16.54 7.28 3.82
CA TYR A 55 15.58 6.77 4.80
C TYR A 55 14.46 6.04 4.08
N ARG A 56 14.06 4.89 4.62
CA ARG A 56 12.94 4.10 4.12
C ARG A 56 11.81 4.07 5.13
N VAL A 57 10.58 4.14 4.62
CA VAL A 57 9.38 3.96 5.43
C VAL A 57 8.57 2.84 4.78
N TYR A 58 8.14 1.90 5.59
CA TYR A 58 7.36 0.75 5.13
C TYR A 58 5.89 1.01 5.40
N ILE A 59 5.09 0.85 4.34
CA ILE A 59 3.63 0.87 4.44
C ILE A 59 3.17 -0.58 4.36
N ARG A 60 2.53 -1.07 5.41
CA ARG A 60 2.00 -2.44 5.44
C ARG A 60 0.49 -2.39 5.39
N ILE A 61 -0.09 -3.09 4.43
CA ILE A 61 -1.52 -3.18 4.23
C ILE A 61 -1.90 -4.64 4.42
N ARG A 62 -2.80 -4.92 5.36
CA ARG A 62 -3.23 -6.30 5.63
C ARG A 62 -4.48 -6.59 4.83
N LEU A 63 -4.39 -7.58 3.93
CA LEU A 63 -5.52 -8.05 3.14
C LEU A 63 -6.48 -8.89 3.96
N ALA A 64 -7.69 -9.08 3.44
CA ALA A 64 -8.71 -9.88 4.11
C ALA A 64 -8.29 -11.33 4.33
N ASN A 65 -7.43 -11.88 3.45
CA ASN A 65 -6.89 -13.23 3.62
C ASN A 65 -5.78 -13.32 4.67
N GLY A 66 -5.43 -12.22 5.33
CA GLY A 66 -4.40 -12.17 6.36
C GLY A 66 -3.00 -11.89 5.84
N ASN A 67 -2.76 -11.93 4.53
CA ASN A 67 -1.46 -11.67 3.96
C ASN A 67 -1.18 -10.17 3.88
N PRO A 68 0.03 -9.71 4.23
CA PRO A 68 0.37 -8.30 4.11
C PRO A 68 0.85 -7.94 2.70
N LEU A 69 0.51 -6.73 2.27
CA LEU A 69 1.20 -6.06 1.18
C LEU A 69 2.14 -5.04 1.81
N THR A 70 3.36 -4.98 1.30
CA THR A 70 4.35 -4.02 1.81
C THR A 70 4.81 -3.13 0.66
N TYR A 71 4.71 -1.83 0.88
CA TYR A 71 5.23 -0.83 -0.03
C TYR A 71 6.32 -0.04 0.68
N ILE A 72 7.34 0.37 -0.06
CA ILE A 72 8.49 1.09 0.50
C ILE A 72 8.58 2.44 -0.19
N VAL A 73 8.66 3.49 0.61
CA VAL A 73 9.00 4.82 0.11
C VAL A 73 10.36 5.21 0.67
N ALA A 74 11.13 5.97 -0.09
CA ALA A 74 12.46 6.38 0.31
C ALA A 74 12.70 7.84 -0.01
N ALA A 75 13.41 8.53 0.87
CA ALA A 75 13.81 9.92 0.67
C ALA A 75 15.08 10.18 1.45
N LYS A 76 15.80 11.25 1.09
CA LYS A 76 17.06 11.60 1.76
C LYS A 76 16.86 12.03 3.21
N ARG A 77 15.70 12.59 3.55
CA ARG A 77 15.37 13.02 4.90
C ARG A 77 14.30 12.12 5.50
N SER A 78 14.42 11.82 6.79
CA SER A 78 13.45 10.98 7.49
C SER A 78 12.05 11.57 7.45
N LYS A 79 11.91 12.86 7.64
CA LYS A 79 10.63 13.56 7.60
C LYS A 79 9.98 13.44 6.21
N ASP A 80 10.77 13.62 5.14
CA ASP A 80 10.25 13.55 3.78
C ASP A 80 9.77 12.14 3.45
N ALA A 81 10.52 11.12 3.85
CA ALA A 81 10.11 9.73 3.65
C ALA A 81 8.80 9.43 4.37
N TYR A 82 8.68 9.87 5.60
CA TYR A 82 7.47 9.66 6.39
C TYR A 82 6.27 10.40 5.78
N ASP A 83 6.45 11.67 5.38
CA ASP A 83 5.40 12.45 4.77
C ASP A 83 4.94 11.85 3.43
N MET A 84 5.87 11.34 2.63
CA MET A 84 5.55 10.64 1.39
C MET A 84 4.70 9.41 1.65
N ALA A 85 5.05 8.62 2.66
CA ALA A 85 4.29 7.44 3.04
C ALA A 85 2.87 7.80 3.49
N LYS A 86 2.74 8.83 4.32
CA LYS A 86 1.43 9.31 4.77
C LYS A 86 0.57 9.77 3.60
N ASN A 87 1.15 10.52 2.67
CA ASN A 87 0.42 11.01 1.50
C ASN A 87 -0.03 9.85 0.60
N ARG A 88 0.82 8.85 0.42
CA ARG A 88 0.48 7.69 -0.38
C ARG A 88 -0.69 6.91 0.21
N VAL A 89 -0.69 6.73 1.52
CA VAL A 89 -1.82 6.11 2.23
C VAL A 89 -3.08 6.98 2.11
N LYS A 90 -2.93 8.30 2.24
CA LYS A 90 -4.05 9.23 2.14
C LYS A 90 -4.72 9.14 0.77
N GLU A 91 -3.93 9.08 -0.29
CA GLU A 91 -4.45 8.89 -1.65
C GLU A 91 -5.09 7.51 -1.83
N GLY A 92 -4.53 6.50 -1.15
CA GLY A 92 -5.04 5.15 -1.17
C GLY A 92 -4.87 4.41 -2.48
N ARG A 93 -4.00 4.89 -3.37
CA ARG A 93 -3.78 4.29 -4.70
C ARG A 93 -2.40 3.65 -4.80
N PHE A 94 -2.39 2.43 -5.28
CA PHE A 94 -1.16 1.63 -5.43
C PHE A 94 -1.08 0.93 -6.78
#